data_38949d09d28f3cb04cc7f2821f6d6f2b
#
_entry.id   38949d09d28f3cb04cc7f2821f6d6f2b
#
_cell.length_a   1.000
_cell.length_b   1.000
_cell.length_c   1.000
_cell.angle_alpha   90.00
_cell.angle_beta   90.00
_cell.angle_gamma   90.00
#
_symmetry.space_group_name_H-M   'P 1'
#
loop_
_entity.id
_entity.type
_entity.pdbx_description
1 polymer ?
#
loop_
_entity_poly.entity_id
_entity_poly.type
_entity_poly.pdbx_seq_one_letter_code
_entity_poly.pdbx_strand_id
1 'polypeptide(L)'
;MLDRIDLTIEPRSRTFILGANGAGKSMLLRVLHGLIAPDAGSVTWGRQTTRPVNQAMVFQRAVLLRRSAAGNVRHALALAGVRGSEARRRVDDALARVGLSGIADRPARVLSGGEQQRLALARASALEPEVLFLDEPTASLDPPATRAVEHIVSAIHARGTTIVMTTHSLGQAKRLADTVVFLDAGRVTECTDAAQFFAAPRSPEGRAFLEGERL
;
A
#
# COMPACT_ATOMS: atom_id res chain seq x y z
N MET A 1 -5.89 -6.02 18.79
CA MET A 1 -6.87 -6.99 18.28
C MET A 1 -7.92 -6.22 17.48
N LEU A 2 -8.38 -6.72 16.33
CA LEU A 2 -9.48 -6.08 15.59
C LEU A 2 -10.81 -6.53 16.19
N ASP A 3 -11.78 -5.62 16.27
CA ASP A 3 -13.08 -5.90 16.87
C ASP A 3 -14.22 -5.38 15.99
N ARG A 4 -15.00 -6.31 15.45
CA ARG A 4 -16.24 -6.07 14.67
C ARG A 4 -16.10 -4.99 13.61
N ILE A 5 -15.15 -5.19 12.69
CA ILE A 5 -14.93 -4.28 11.56
C ILE A 5 -15.92 -4.57 10.46
N ASP A 6 -16.71 -3.57 10.11
CA ASP A 6 -17.53 -3.52 8.89
C ASP A 6 -17.00 -2.40 8.00
N LEU A 7 -16.46 -2.76 6.84
CA LEU A 7 -15.76 -1.83 5.96
C LEU A 7 -15.95 -2.20 4.49
N THR A 8 -16.34 -1.23 3.69
CA THR A 8 -16.35 -1.34 2.23
C THR A 8 -15.25 -0.48 1.63
N ILE A 9 -14.49 -1.04 0.70
CA ILE A 9 -13.45 -0.32 -0.06
C ILE A 9 -13.91 -0.25 -1.51
N GLU A 10 -14.04 0.98 -2.02
CA GLU A 10 -14.50 1.22 -3.38
C GLU A 10 -13.38 0.89 -4.40
N PRO A 11 -13.74 0.26 -5.53
CA PRO A 11 -12.79 0.02 -6.60
C PRO A 11 -12.20 1.33 -7.13
N ARG A 12 -10.93 1.28 -7.52
CA ARG A 12 -10.21 2.43 -8.10
C ARG A 12 -10.22 3.66 -7.18
N SER A 13 -10.23 3.45 -5.87
CA SER A 13 -10.07 4.50 -4.85
C SER A 13 -8.72 4.40 -4.17
N ARG A 14 -8.35 5.45 -3.46
CA ARG A 14 -7.21 5.50 -2.54
C ARG A 14 -7.75 5.61 -1.12
N THR A 15 -7.88 4.47 -0.46
CA THR A 15 -8.36 4.38 0.92
C THR A 15 -7.16 4.41 1.87
N PHE A 16 -7.12 5.39 2.75
CA PHE A 16 -6.07 5.55 3.75
C PHE A 16 -6.59 5.19 5.14
N ILE A 17 -5.91 4.26 5.80
CA ILE A 17 -6.22 3.85 7.16
C ILE A 17 -5.34 4.66 8.11
N LEU A 18 -5.95 5.53 8.89
CA LEU A 18 -5.32 6.39 9.89
C LEU A 18 -5.63 5.89 11.30
N GLY A 19 -4.86 6.33 12.29
CA GLY A 19 -5.05 6.00 13.69
C GLY A 19 -3.72 5.93 14.44
N ALA A 20 -3.78 5.91 15.76
CA ALA A 20 -2.61 5.86 16.63
C ALA A 20 -1.75 4.60 16.42
N ASN A 21 -0.51 4.64 16.92
CA ASN A 21 0.32 3.43 16.98
C ASN A 21 -0.36 2.37 17.83
N GLY A 22 -0.37 1.12 17.35
CA GLY A 22 -1.06 0.02 18.04
C GLY A 22 -2.57 -0.08 17.78
N ALA A 23 -3.19 0.87 17.05
CA ALA A 23 -4.64 0.82 16.74
C ALA A 23 -5.07 -0.40 15.90
N GLY A 24 -4.14 -1.14 15.29
CA GLY A 24 -4.44 -2.34 14.50
C GLY A 24 -4.33 -2.15 12.99
N LYS A 25 -3.82 -1.02 12.49
CA LYS A 25 -3.75 -0.68 11.05
C LYS A 25 -3.09 -1.77 10.18
N SER A 26 -1.87 -2.19 10.54
CA SER A 26 -1.15 -3.27 9.82
C SER A 26 -1.85 -4.61 9.92
N MET A 27 -2.53 -4.88 11.03
CA MET A 27 -3.33 -6.10 11.20
C MET A 27 -4.52 -6.09 10.23
N LEU A 28 -5.23 -4.96 10.15
CA LEU A 28 -6.35 -4.80 9.22
C LEU A 28 -5.90 -4.99 7.77
N LEU A 29 -4.78 -4.40 7.36
CA LEU A 29 -4.23 -4.62 6.01
C LEU A 29 -3.95 -6.11 5.73
N ARG A 30 -3.36 -6.82 6.69
CA ARG A 30 -3.04 -8.25 6.52
C ARG A 30 -4.29 -9.12 6.46
N VAL A 31 -5.33 -8.79 7.21
CA VAL A 31 -6.63 -9.47 7.13
C VAL A 31 -7.29 -9.19 5.78
N LEU A 32 -7.34 -7.95 5.34
CA LEU A 32 -7.88 -7.56 4.04
C LEU A 32 -7.14 -8.25 2.88
N HIS A 33 -5.81 -8.36 2.96
CA HIS A 33 -5.00 -9.08 1.95
C HIS A 33 -5.18 -10.61 2.01
N GLY A 34 -5.71 -11.16 3.10
CA GLY A 34 -5.82 -12.61 3.32
C GLY A 34 -4.57 -13.29 3.85
N LEU A 35 -3.57 -12.52 4.34
CA LEU A 35 -2.39 -13.07 5.03
C LEU A 35 -2.73 -13.58 6.43
N ILE A 36 -3.79 -13.07 7.02
CA ILE A 36 -4.32 -13.50 8.31
C ILE A 36 -5.81 -13.75 8.13
N ALA A 37 -6.28 -14.93 8.51
CA ALA A 37 -7.70 -15.21 8.53
C ALA A 37 -8.35 -14.51 9.74
N PRO A 38 -9.54 -13.91 9.59
CA PRO A 38 -10.29 -13.40 10.73
C PRO A 38 -10.83 -14.57 11.58
N ASP A 39 -10.91 -14.38 12.90
CA ASP A 39 -11.49 -15.37 13.82
C ASP A 39 -13.01 -15.54 13.58
N ALA A 40 -13.68 -14.48 13.12
CA ALA A 40 -15.09 -14.48 12.73
C ALA A 40 -15.33 -13.46 11.60
N GLY A 41 -16.38 -13.66 10.81
CA GLY A 41 -16.70 -12.85 9.64
C GLY A 41 -15.93 -13.29 8.40
N SER A 42 -15.90 -12.45 7.39
CA SER A 42 -15.27 -12.76 6.10
C SER A 42 -14.80 -11.51 5.38
N VAL A 43 -13.80 -11.67 4.51
CA VAL A 43 -13.39 -10.65 3.53
C VAL A 43 -13.85 -11.12 2.15
N THR A 44 -14.61 -10.28 1.46
CA THR A 44 -15.11 -10.57 0.12
C THR A 44 -14.63 -9.52 -0.87
N TRP A 45 -14.37 -9.95 -2.10
CA TRP A 45 -13.90 -9.10 -3.17
C TRP A 45 -14.87 -9.13 -4.36
N GLY A 46 -15.40 -7.94 -4.70
CA GLY A 46 -16.30 -7.78 -5.83
C GLY A 46 -17.62 -8.56 -5.69
N ARG A 47 -18.42 -8.53 -6.76
CA ARG A 47 -19.59 -9.41 -6.88
C ARG A 47 -19.07 -10.77 -7.32
N GLN A 48 -19.04 -11.75 -6.41
CA GLN A 48 -18.76 -13.19 -6.63
C GLN A 48 -18.14 -13.52 -8.01
N THR A 49 -16.90 -13.12 -8.21
CA THR A 49 -16.16 -13.52 -9.41
C THR A 49 -15.54 -14.89 -9.14
N THR A 50 -15.62 -15.79 -10.11
CA THR A 50 -14.97 -17.11 -10.07
C THR A 50 -13.43 -17.01 -10.05
N ARG A 51 -12.88 -15.82 -10.29
CA ARG A 51 -11.45 -15.51 -10.31
C ARG A 51 -11.03 -14.80 -9.03
N PRO A 52 -9.98 -15.29 -8.33
CA PRO A 52 -9.38 -14.55 -7.23
C PRO A 52 -8.92 -13.16 -7.69
N VAL A 53 -9.13 -12.14 -6.87
CA VAL A 53 -8.64 -10.78 -7.14
C VAL A 53 -7.11 -10.79 -7.11
N ASN A 54 -6.50 -10.22 -8.14
CA ASN A 54 -5.05 -10.03 -8.18
C ASN A 54 -4.66 -8.91 -7.22
N GLN A 55 -3.95 -9.27 -6.16
CA GLN A 55 -3.57 -8.32 -5.11
C GLN A 55 -2.08 -8.45 -4.77
N ALA A 56 -1.49 -7.34 -4.34
CA ALA A 56 -0.12 -7.30 -3.89
C ALA A 56 0.01 -6.48 -2.61
N MET A 57 1.04 -6.76 -1.80
CA MET A 57 1.32 -6.02 -0.58
C MET A 57 2.78 -5.58 -0.52
N VAL A 58 2.99 -4.34 -0.10
CA VAL A 58 4.29 -3.77 0.23
C VAL A 58 4.31 -3.44 1.71
N PHE A 59 5.27 -4.01 2.41
CA PHE A 59 5.43 -3.85 3.86
C PHE A 59 6.22 -2.58 4.19
N GLN A 60 6.10 -2.10 5.41
CA GLN A 60 6.84 -0.96 5.96
C GLN A 60 8.36 -1.12 5.75
N ARG A 61 8.90 -2.29 6.01
CA ARG A 61 10.27 -2.66 5.64
C ARG A 61 10.24 -3.51 4.39
N ALA A 62 10.91 -3.06 3.34
CA ALA A 62 10.98 -3.78 2.07
C ALA A 62 11.59 -5.17 2.26
N VAL A 63 10.80 -6.21 2.01
CA VAL A 63 11.28 -7.60 2.01
C VAL A 63 11.82 -7.92 0.62
N LEU A 64 13.15 -7.99 0.47
CA LEU A 64 13.82 -8.21 -0.79
C LEU A 64 14.59 -9.52 -0.79
N LEU A 65 14.61 -10.18 -1.93
CA LEU A 65 15.39 -11.41 -2.14
C LEU A 65 16.87 -11.07 -2.34
N ARG A 66 17.76 -12.01 -2.01
CA ARG A 66 19.20 -11.94 -2.28
C ARG A 66 19.50 -12.10 -3.78
N ARG A 67 18.96 -11.18 -4.59
CA ARG A 67 19.07 -11.10 -6.04
C ARG A 67 19.33 -9.64 -6.43
N SER A 68 19.63 -9.41 -7.72
CA SER A 68 19.66 -8.04 -8.27
C SER A 68 18.27 -7.37 -8.22
N ALA A 69 18.20 -6.08 -8.46
CA ALA A 69 16.93 -5.34 -8.56
C ALA A 69 16.03 -5.98 -9.63
N ALA A 70 16.54 -6.18 -10.85
CA ALA A 70 15.82 -6.87 -11.92
C ALA A 70 15.45 -8.32 -11.55
N GLY A 71 16.34 -9.02 -10.82
CA GLY A 71 16.11 -10.37 -10.34
C GLY A 71 14.96 -10.48 -9.34
N ASN A 72 14.72 -9.45 -8.51
CA ASN A 72 13.58 -9.38 -7.59
C ASN A 72 12.25 -9.27 -8.35
N VAL A 73 12.17 -8.39 -9.34
CA VAL A 73 10.97 -8.21 -10.17
C VAL A 73 10.70 -9.45 -11.02
N ARG A 74 11.74 -9.99 -11.69
CA ARG A 74 11.63 -11.20 -12.51
C ARG A 74 11.14 -12.41 -11.72
N HIS A 75 11.56 -12.54 -10.47
CA HIS A 75 11.10 -13.63 -9.61
C HIS A 75 9.60 -13.57 -9.34
N ALA A 76 9.08 -12.40 -9.01
CA ALA A 76 7.63 -12.22 -8.79
C ALA A 76 6.82 -12.55 -10.06
N LEU A 77 7.28 -12.08 -11.21
CA LEU A 77 6.66 -12.39 -12.50
C LEU A 77 6.69 -13.89 -12.82
N ALA A 78 7.80 -14.57 -12.52
CA ALA A 78 7.92 -16.01 -12.73
C ALA A 78 6.94 -16.82 -11.87
N LEU A 79 6.71 -16.42 -10.61
CA LEU A 79 5.70 -17.02 -9.73
C LEU A 79 4.28 -16.79 -10.26
N ALA A 80 4.03 -15.66 -10.91
CA ALA A 80 2.76 -15.37 -11.59
C ALA A 80 2.65 -16.01 -12.98
N GLY A 81 3.60 -16.87 -13.38
CA GLY A 81 3.58 -17.56 -14.66
C GLY A 81 4.09 -16.74 -15.86
N VAL A 82 4.50 -15.49 -15.66
CA VAL A 82 5.00 -14.60 -16.72
C VAL A 82 6.47 -14.93 -17.01
N ARG A 83 6.82 -15.25 -18.26
CA ARG A 83 8.15 -15.71 -18.68
C ARG A 83 8.57 -15.10 -20.03
N GLY A 84 9.80 -15.40 -20.44
CA GLY A 84 10.32 -15.05 -21.75
C GLY A 84 10.47 -13.54 -21.99
N SER A 85 10.16 -13.09 -23.19
CA SER A 85 10.26 -11.69 -23.60
C SER A 85 9.30 -10.79 -22.85
N GLU A 86 8.12 -11.26 -22.52
CA GLU A 86 7.12 -10.52 -21.74
C GLU A 86 7.61 -10.22 -20.33
N ALA A 87 8.23 -11.20 -19.65
CA ALA A 87 8.82 -10.96 -18.34
C ALA A 87 9.95 -9.92 -18.42
N ARG A 88 10.80 -9.99 -19.46
CA ARG A 88 11.87 -9.01 -19.66
C ARG A 88 11.28 -7.60 -19.82
N ARG A 89 10.34 -7.43 -20.72
CA ARG A 89 9.66 -6.15 -20.96
C ARG A 89 9.05 -5.59 -19.67
N ARG A 90 8.30 -6.40 -18.90
CA ARG A 90 7.69 -5.96 -17.63
C ARG A 90 8.72 -5.61 -16.57
N VAL A 91 9.86 -6.30 -16.51
CA VAL A 91 10.97 -5.94 -15.59
C VAL A 91 11.51 -4.56 -15.94
N ASP A 92 11.83 -4.34 -17.21
CA ASP A 92 12.41 -3.08 -17.68
C ASP A 92 11.44 -1.91 -17.44
N ASP A 93 10.16 -2.09 -17.80
CA ASP A 93 9.08 -1.13 -17.56
C ASP A 93 8.89 -0.81 -16.06
N ALA A 94 8.87 -1.84 -15.19
CA ALA A 94 8.68 -1.65 -13.77
C ALA A 94 9.84 -0.89 -13.13
N LEU A 95 11.08 -1.21 -13.50
CA LEU A 95 12.27 -0.50 -13.00
C LEU A 95 12.33 0.94 -13.53
N ALA A 96 11.97 1.18 -14.80
CA ALA A 96 11.92 2.52 -15.38
C ALA A 96 10.93 3.41 -14.62
N ARG A 97 9.72 2.91 -14.33
CA ARG A 97 8.68 3.66 -13.59
C ARG A 97 9.10 4.10 -12.20
N VAL A 98 9.99 3.37 -11.55
CA VAL A 98 10.47 3.71 -10.21
C VAL A 98 11.87 4.36 -10.21
N GLY A 99 12.43 4.65 -11.40
CA GLY A 99 13.73 5.30 -11.58
C GLY A 99 14.91 4.41 -11.14
N LEU A 100 14.83 3.10 -11.38
CA LEU A 100 15.87 2.14 -11.01
C LEU A 100 16.53 1.43 -12.21
N SER A 101 16.28 1.87 -13.45
CA SER A 101 16.85 1.25 -14.66
C SER A 101 18.37 1.20 -14.63
N GLY A 102 19.03 2.28 -14.21
CA GLY A 102 20.50 2.38 -14.16
C GLY A 102 21.18 1.47 -13.13
N ILE A 103 20.39 0.84 -12.24
CA ILE A 103 20.89 -0.04 -11.18
C ILE A 103 20.21 -1.42 -11.19
N ALA A 104 19.65 -1.80 -12.33
CA ALA A 104 18.91 -3.06 -12.52
C ALA A 104 19.69 -4.31 -12.07
N ASP A 105 20.99 -4.34 -12.31
CA ASP A 105 21.86 -5.47 -11.98
C ASP A 105 22.48 -5.39 -10.58
N ARG A 106 22.31 -4.27 -9.87
CA ARG A 106 22.81 -4.14 -8.48
C ARG A 106 22.10 -5.11 -7.55
N PRO A 107 22.83 -5.74 -6.60
CA PRO A 107 22.22 -6.56 -5.56
C PRO A 107 21.24 -5.73 -4.73
N ALA A 108 20.01 -6.19 -4.55
CA ALA A 108 18.96 -5.42 -3.87
C ALA A 108 19.31 -5.04 -2.42
N ARG A 109 20.14 -5.84 -1.75
CA ARG A 109 20.55 -5.62 -0.36
C ARG A 109 21.49 -4.42 -0.15
N VAL A 110 22.17 -3.94 -1.21
CA VAL A 110 23.10 -2.80 -1.12
C VAL A 110 22.44 -1.48 -1.53
N LEU A 111 21.16 -1.52 -1.91
CA LEU A 111 20.37 -0.34 -2.22
C LEU A 111 20.06 0.45 -0.95
N SER A 112 19.95 1.78 -1.08
CA SER A 112 19.44 2.65 0.00
C SER A 112 18.00 2.30 0.39
N GLY A 113 17.54 2.71 1.58
CA GLY A 113 16.18 2.43 2.04
C GLY A 113 15.11 2.90 1.06
N GLY A 114 15.27 4.09 0.49
CA GLY A 114 14.36 4.62 -0.52
C GLY A 114 14.39 3.83 -1.84
N GLU A 115 15.58 3.38 -2.28
CA GLU A 115 15.70 2.50 -3.46
C GLU A 115 15.07 1.13 -3.21
N GLN A 116 15.25 0.56 -2.01
CA GLN A 116 14.63 -0.71 -1.62
C GLN A 116 13.10 -0.62 -1.62
N GLN A 117 12.56 0.48 -1.10
CA GLN A 117 11.11 0.70 -1.09
C GLN A 117 10.55 0.90 -2.52
N ARG A 118 11.25 1.66 -3.36
CA ARG A 118 10.89 1.80 -4.78
C ARG A 118 10.97 0.47 -5.52
N LEU A 119 11.97 -0.38 -5.22
CA LEU A 119 12.07 -1.73 -5.78
C LEU A 119 10.92 -2.64 -5.33
N ALA A 120 10.49 -2.55 -4.06
CA ALA A 120 9.33 -3.29 -3.57
C ALA A 120 8.05 -2.88 -4.32
N LEU A 121 7.86 -1.58 -4.57
CA LEU A 121 6.76 -1.07 -5.41
C LEU A 121 6.86 -1.54 -6.86
N ALA A 122 8.07 -1.52 -7.47
CA ALA A 122 8.27 -2.04 -8.82
C ALA A 122 7.87 -3.51 -8.92
N ARG A 123 8.32 -4.33 -7.95
CA ARG A 123 7.99 -5.75 -7.87
C ARG A 123 6.49 -5.99 -7.75
N ALA A 124 5.80 -5.23 -6.89
CA ALA A 124 4.36 -5.34 -6.70
C ALA A 124 3.59 -4.88 -7.95
N SER A 125 3.93 -3.74 -8.51
CA SER A 125 3.24 -3.16 -9.68
C SER A 125 3.48 -3.92 -10.98
N ALA A 126 4.61 -4.65 -11.11
CA ALA A 126 4.88 -5.50 -12.28
C ALA A 126 3.84 -6.63 -12.44
N LEU A 127 3.18 -7.02 -11.35
CA LEU A 127 2.09 -8.01 -11.33
C LEU A 127 0.75 -7.44 -11.81
N GLU A 128 0.68 -6.11 -12.05
CA GLU A 128 -0.56 -5.41 -12.44
C GLU A 128 -1.73 -5.72 -11.50
N PRO A 129 -1.57 -5.46 -10.18
CA PRO A 129 -2.58 -5.84 -9.21
C PRO A 129 -3.83 -4.97 -9.35
N GLU A 130 -5.00 -5.57 -9.10
CA GLU A 130 -6.27 -4.87 -8.98
C GLU A 130 -6.33 -4.06 -7.67
N VAL A 131 -5.69 -4.61 -6.61
CA VAL A 131 -5.56 -3.95 -5.31
C VAL A 131 -4.11 -4.00 -4.82
N LEU A 132 -3.59 -2.85 -4.41
CA LEU A 132 -2.26 -2.72 -3.82
C LEU A 132 -2.39 -2.25 -2.37
N PHE A 133 -1.94 -3.09 -1.45
CA PHE A 133 -1.86 -2.79 -0.03
C PHE A 133 -0.47 -2.24 0.31
N LEU A 134 -0.44 -1.13 1.06
CA LEU A 134 0.78 -0.42 1.44
C LEU A 134 0.80 -0.20 2.95
N ASP A 135 1.68 -0.90 3.65
CA ASP A 135 1.82 -0.76 5.09
C ASP A 135 2.93 0.24 5.40
N GLU A 136 2.55 1.49 5.71
CA GLU A 136 3.45 2.62 6.02
C GLU A 136 4.67 2.72 5.08
N PRO A 137 4.49 2.80 3.76
CA PRO A 137 5.59 2.64 2.79
C PRO A 137 6.64 3.75 2.83
N THR A 138 6.42 4.81 3.61
CA THR A 138 7.30 5.98 3.70
C THR A 138 7.83 6.26 5.10
N ALA A 139 7.51 5.43 6.11
CA ALA A 139 7.76 5.70 7.52
C ALA A 139 9.24 5.94 7.89
N SER A 140 10.19 5.42 7.13
CA SER A 140 11.62 5.54 7.42
C SER A 140 12.39 6.23 6.28
N LEU A 141 11.69 7.03 5.47
CA LEU A 141 12.27 7.71 4.31
C LEU A 141 12.45 9.20 4.56
N ASP A 142 13.48 9.76 3.94
CA ASP A 142 13.67 11.21 3.88
C ASP A 142 12.59 11.87 2.99
N PRO A 143 12.41 13.19 3.06
CA PRO A 143 11.38 13.88 2.29
C PRO A 143 11.50 13.70 0.76
N PRO A 144 12.69 13.71 0.13
CA PRO A 144 12.81 13.41 -1.30
C PRO A 144 12.36 12.00 -1.67
N ALA A 145 12.78 10.97 -0.91
CA ALA A 145 12.38 9.58 -1.14
C ALA A 145 10.88 9.38 -0.89
N THR A 146 10.32 10.03 0.14
CA THR A 146 8.86 10.04 0.40
C THR A 146 8.09 10.55 -0.81
N ARG A 147 8.47 11.71 -1.36
CA ARG A 147 7.82 12.26 -2.56
C ARG A 147 7.93 11.33 -3.77
N ALA A 148 9.08 10.69 -3.96
CA ALA A 148 9.25 9.72 -5.04
C ALA A 148 8.30 8.52 -4.90
N VAL A 149 8.15 7.98 -3.69
CA VAL A 149 7.18 6.90 -3.40
C VAL A 149 5.74 7.37 -3.63
N GLU A 150 5.36 8.56 -3.18
CA GLU A 150 4.02 9.15 -3.41
C GLU A 150 3.69 9.26 -4.90
N HIS A 151 4.65 9.73 -5.71
CA HIS A 151 4.49 9.81 -7.17
C HIS A 151 4.30 8.43 -7.80
N ILE A 152 5.07 7.42 -7.36
CA ILE A 152 4.95 6.05 -7.86
C ILE A 152 3.57 5.48 -7.50
N VAL A 153 3.11 5.65 -6.27
CA VAL A 153 1.78 5.19 -5.82
C VAL A 153 0.66 5.86 -6.64
N SER A 154 0.78 7.17 -6.88
CA SER A 154 -0.18 7.91 -7.72
C SER A 154 -0.18 7.41 -9.16
N ALA A 155 0.99 7.11 -9.74
CA ALA A 155 1.10 6.55 -11.08
C ALA A 155 0.53 5.13 -11.19
N ILE A 156 0.67 4.30 -10.15
CA ILE A 156 0.05 2.97 -10.07
C ILE A 156 -1.48 3.12 -10.01
N HIS A 157 -1.99 4.01 -9.16
CA HIS A 157 -3.42 4.28 -9.04
C HIS A 157 -4.03 4.78 -10.36
N ALA A 158 -3.38 5.72 -11.05
CA ALA A 158 -3.83 6.26 -12.33
C ALA A 158 -4.02 5.19 -13.43
N ARG A 159 -3.46 4.00 -13.25
CA ARG A 159 -3.64 2.83 -14.12
C ARG A 159 -4.83 1.95 -13.72
N GLY A 160 -5.61 2.38 -12.72
CA GLY A 160 -6.83 1.71 -12.26
C GLY A 160 -6.65 0.77 -11.07
N THR A 161 -5.46 0.71 -10.45
CA THR A 161 -5.23 -0.06 -9.23
C THR A 161 -5.89 0.63 -8.04
N THR A 162 -6.67 -0.11 -7.26
CA THR A 162 -7.17 0.33 -5.95
C THR A 162 -6.02 0.36 -4.95
N ILE A 163 -5.87 1.45 -4.21
CA ILE A 163 -4.82 1.59 -3.19
C ILE A 163 -5.45 1.52 -1.79
N VAL A 164 -4.91 0.66 -0.94
CA VAL A 164 -5.24 0.64 0.49
C VAL A 164 -3.94 0.84 1.26
N MET A 165 -3.82 1.96 1.95
CA MET A 165 -2.56 2.39 2.55
C MET A 165 -2.72 2.77 4.01
N THR A 166 -1.81 2.31 4.87
CA THR A 166 -1.65 2.86 6.21
C THR A 166 -0.59 3.94 6.21
N THR A 167 -0.78 4.96 7.00
CA THR A 167 0.23 5.99 7.27
C THR A 167 -0.07 6.68 8.60
N HIS A 168 0.98 7.20 9.23
CA HIS A 168 0.86 8.15 10.35
C HIS A 168 1.05 9.61 9.89
N SER A 169 1.39 9.84 8.61
CA SER A 169 1.57 11.19 8.06
C SER A 169 0.25 11.78 7.59
N LEU A 170 -0.33 12.69 8.38
CA LEU A 170 -1.54 13.43 8.01
C LEU A 170 -1.37 14.21 6.71
N GLY A 171 -0.19 14.83 6.50
CA GLY A 171 0.11 15.56 5.27
C GLY A 171 0.07 14.67 4.03
N GLN A 172 0.55 13.42 4.14
CA GLN A 172 0.49 12.44 3.05
C GLN A 172 -0.96 12.02 2.78
N ALA A 173 -1.71 11.66 3.82
CA ALA A 173 -3.11 11.28 3.69
C ALA A 173 -3.95 12.43 3.08
N LYS A 174 -3.75 13.66 3.53
CA LYS A 174 -4.44 14.84 3.00
C LYS A 174 -4.16 15.09 1.52
N ARG A 175 -2.97 14.74 1.02
CA ARG A 175 -2.61 14.93 -0.40
C ARG A 175 -3.11 13.81 -1.30
N LEU A 176 -3.19 12.58 -0.78
CA LEU A 176 -3.34 11.41 -1.63
C LEU A 176 -4.64 10.65 -1.43
N ALA A 177 -5.26 10.71 -0.24
CA ALA A 177 -6.45 9.92 0.05
C ALA A 177 -7.69 10.45 -0.67
N ASP A 178 -8.50 9.54 -1.16
CA ASP A 178 -9.89 9.81 -1.55
C ASP A 178 -10.81 9.54 -0.35
N THR A 179 -10.55 8.45 0.37
CA THR A 179 -11.31 8.02 1.56
C THR A 179 -10.36 7.81 2.74
N VAL A 180 -10.77 8.23 3.91
CA VAL A 180 -10.12 7.95 5.19
C VAL A 180 -10.95 6.96 5.98
N VAL A 181 -10.28 5.91 6.46
CA VAL A 181 -10.75 4.97 7.47
C VAL A 181 -9.99 5.27 8.75
N PHE A 182 -10.67 5.77 9.77
CA PHE A 182 -10.04 6.03 11.06
C PHE A 182 -10.22 4.84 12.00
N LEU A 183 -9.09 4.27 12.42
CA LEU A 183 -9.03 3.09 13.27
C LEU A 183 -8.57 3.49 14.67
N ASP A 184 -9.37 3.20 15.67
CA ASP A 184 -9.00 3.37 17.06
C ASP A 184 -9.27 2.09 17.86
N ALA A 185 -8.31 1.67 18.70
CA ALA A 185 -8.39 0.48 19.56
C ALA A 185 -8.97 -0.78 18.86
N GLY A 186 -8.64 -0.99 17.58
CA GLY A 186 -9.09 -2.13 16.78
C GLY A 186 -10.46 -1.98 16.14
N ARG A 187 -11.09 -0.81 16.23
CA ARG A 187 -12.42 -0.52 15.66
C ARG A 187 -12.34 0.59 14.62
N VAL A 188 -13.12 0.48 13.58
CA VAL A 188 -13.34 1.59 12.64
C VAL A 188 -14.34 2.54 13.29
N THR A 189 -13.88 3.72 13.72
CA THR A 189 -14.71 4.75 14.33
C THR A 189 -15.24 5.75 13.33
N GLU A 190 -14.56 5.87 12.16
CA GLU A 190 -15.03 6.72 11.06
C GLU A 190 -14.53 6.17 9.72
N CYS A 191 -15.41 6.23 8.71
CA CYS A 191 -15.06 6.00 7.30
C CYS A 191 -15.77 7.08 6.48
N THR A 192 -14.99 7.98 5.85
CA THR A 192 -15.54 9.13 5.17
C THR A 192 -14.61 9.65 4.07
N ASP A 193 -15.10 10.54 3.22
CA ASP A 193 -14.28 11.29 2.26
C ASP A 193 -13.11 12.01 2.96
N ALA A 194 -11.95 12.02 2.33
CA ALA A 194 -10.75 12.60 2.93
C ALA A 194 -10.90 14.10 3.21
N ALA A 195 -11.52 14.88 2.31
CA ALA A 195 -11.72 16.31 2.52
C ALA A 195 -12.63 16.55 3.73
N GLN A 196 -13.68 15.73 3.89
CA GLN A 196 -14.57 15.79 5.05
C GLN A 196 -13.83 15.45 6.35
N PHE A 197 -13.02 14.36 6.35
CA PHE A 197 -12.26 13.98 7.54
C PHE A 197 -11.32 15.09 8.01
N PHE A 198 -10.56 15.68 7.09
CA PHE A 198 -9.59 16.73 7.44
C PHE A 198 -10.22 18.09 7.75
N ALA A 199 -11.44 18.36 7.29
CA ALA A 199 -12.17 19.59 7.62
C ALA A 199 -12.89 19.49 8.97
N ALA A 200 -13.66 18.43 9.18
CA ALA A 200 -14.51 18.23 10.35
C ALA A 200 -14.76 16.74 10.60
N PRO A 201 -13.86 16.04 11.30
CA PRO A 201 -14.07 14.63 11.67
C PRO A 201 -15.35 14.47 12.48
N ARG A 202 -16.12 13.43 12.18
CA ARG A 202 -17.36 13.14 12.89
C ARG A 202 -17.10 12.45 14.23
N SER A 203 -16.12 11.54 14.25
CA SER A 203 -15.76 10.78 15.45
C SER A 203 -15.00 11.68 16.46
N PRO A 204 -15.26 11.53 17.78
CA PRO A 204 -14.48 12.20 18.81
C PRO A 204 -12.98 11.84 18.73
N GLU A 205 -12.69 10.56 18.46
CA GLU A 205 -11.34 10.02 18.35
C GLU A 205 -10.60 10.64 17.17
N GLY A 206 -11.26 10.79 16.01
CA GLY A 206 -10.71 11.46 14.84
C GLY A 206 -10.39 12.94 15.11
N ARG A 207 -11.26 13.66 15.82
CA ARG A 207 -11.01 15.05 16.23
C ARG A 207 -9.80 15.15 17.15
N ALA A 208 -9.76 14.35 18.22
CA ALA A 208 -8.63 14.34 19.15
C ALA A 208 -7.31 14.00 18.45
N PHE A 209 -7.33 13.06 17.51
CA PHE A 209 -6.15 12.69 16.73
C PHE A 209 -5.65 13.86 15.87
N LEU A 210 -6.53 14.57 15.16
CA LEU A 210 -6.12 15.73 14.35
C LEU A 210 -5.64 16.90 15.20
N GLU A 211 -6.19 17.11 16.39
CA GLU A 211 -5.76 18.13 17.33
C GLU A 211 -4.38 17.82 17.93
N GLY A 212 -4.14 16.56 18.33
CA GLY A 212 -2.87 16.11 18.89
C GLY A 212 -1.68 16.18 17.92
N GLU A 213 -1.92 16.10 16.62
CA GLU A 213 -0.90 16.20 15.57
C GLU A 213 -0.65 17.66 15.12
N ARG A 214 -1.43 18.63 15.62
CA ARG A 214 -1.23 20.06 15.34
C ARG A 214 -0.29 20.78 16.34
N LEU A 215 0.08 20.09 17.42
CA LEU A 215 1.03 20.55 18.45
C LEU A 215 2.44 20.08 18.12
#